data_421bdf6fdf9a71f7eb3010c91187d484
#
_entry.id   421bdf6fdf9a71f7eb3010c91187d484
#
_cell.length_a   1.000
_cell.length_b   1.000
_cell.length_c   1.000
_cell.angle_alpha   90.00
_cell.angle_beta   90.00
_cell.angle_gamma   90.00
#
_symmetry.space_group_name_H-M   'P 1'
#
loop_
_entity.id
_entity.type
_entity.pdbx_description
1 polymer ?
#
loop_
_entity_poly.entity_id
_entity_poly.type
_entity_poly.pdbx_seq_one_letter_code
_entity_poly.pdbx_strand_id
1 'polypeptide(L)'
;MSENIQNEIESELTLGEKVADKVALFGGSWSFIIVFFSFIAIWMIMNIWLLIKSFDPFPFILLNLILSCLAAIQAPIIMMSQNRQEQKDRQRGEHDYKINLKAELEIKLLSEKIDHLLVNQNKKLLEIQDVQTDYLEDLMKEIKRKK
;
A
#
# COMPACT_ATOMS: atom_id res chain seq x y z
N MET A 1 12.73 1.11 -4.42
CA MET A 1 12.78 1.63 -3.04
C MET A 1 11.76 0.92 -2.12
N SER A 2 10.53 0.69 -2.55
CA SER A 2 9.53 -0.12 -1.82
C SER A 2 9.93 -1.61 -1.69
N GLU A 3 10.59 -2.18 -2.69
CA GLU A 3 11.07 -3.58 -2.68
C GLU A 3 12.14 -3.83 -1.60
N ASN A 4 13.03 -2.86 -1.35
CA ASN A 4 14.06 -3.00 -0.31
C ASN A 4 13.46 -3.03 1.10
N ILE A 5 12.41 -2.25 1.35
CA ILE A 5 11.72 -2.23 2.65
C ILE A 5 10.96 -3.54 2.88
N GLN A 6 10.35 -4.10 1.83
CA GLN A 6 9.68 -5.41 1.92
C GLN A 6 10.68 -6.53 2.22
N ASN A 7 11.84 -6.53 1.56
CA ASN A 7 12.88 -7.53 1.78
C ASN A 7 13.51 -7.42 3.17
N GLU A 8 13.64 -6.22 3.71
CA GLU A 8 14.15 -5.97 5.07
C GLU A 8 13.17 -6.48 6.13
N ILE A 9 11.88 -6.20 5.97
CA ILE A 9 10.81 -6.70 6.85
C ILE A 9 10.68 -8.23 6.77
N GLU A 10 10.85 -8.84 5.59
CA GLU A 10 10.78 -10.28 5.42
C GLU A 10 12.01 -11.02 5.99
N SER A 11 13.16 -10.37 6.06
CA SER A 11 14.37 -10.97 6.64
C SER A 11 14.34 -11.07 8.16
N GLU A 12 13.58 -10.21 8.83
CA GLU A 12 13.44 -10.21 10.29
C GLU A 12 12.39 -11.21 10.81
N LEU A 13 11.64 -11.87 9.93
CA LEU A 13 10.58 -12.80 10.33
C LEU A 13 11.13 -14.10 10.90
N THR A 14 10.66 -14.45 12.08
CA THR A 14 10.90 -15.79 12.66
C THR A 14 10.21 -16.88 11.83
N LEU A 15 10.72 -18.11 11.91
CA LEU A 15 10.11 -19.27 11.23
C LEU A 15 8.64 -19.46 11.60
N GLY A 16 8.30 -19.22 12.88
CA GLY A 16 6.92 -19.33 13.36
C GLY A 16 5.98 -18.31 12.71
N GLU A 17 6.44 -17.08 12.52
CA GLU A 17 5.66 -16.02 11.88
C GLU A 17 5.44 -16.29 10.39
N LYS A 18 6.45 -16.81 9.69
CA LYS A 18 6.32 -17.23 8.28
C LYS A 18 5.31 -18.36 8.10
N VAL A 19 5.30 -19.31 9.05
CA VAL A 19 4.33 -20.42 9.05
C VAL A 19 2.92 -19.89 9.35
N ALA A 20 2.78 -19.03 10.36
CA ALA A 20 1.49 -18.45 10.73
C ALA A 20 0.84 -17.69 9.55
N ASP A 21 1.62 -16.91 8.79
CA ASP A 21 1.13 -16.21 7.61
C ASP A 21 0.65 -17.16 6.51
N LYS A 22 1.43 -18.20 6.22
CA LYS A 22 1.01 -19.19 5.22
C LYS A 22 -0.26 -19.90 5.63
N VAL A 23 -0.39 -20.25 6.92
CA VAL A 23 -1.60 -20.89 7.46
C VAL A 23 -2.78 -19.94 7.40
N ALA A 24 -2.61 -18.66 7.75
CA ALA A 24 -3.68 -17.66 7.68
C ALA A 24 -4.13 -17.41 6.22
N LEU A 25 -3.20 -17.28 5.27
CA LEU A 25 -3.49 -17.13 3.85
C LEU A 25 -4.20 -18.36 3.26
N PHE A 26 -3.74 -19.55 3.62
CA PHE A 26 -4.37 -20.80 3.20
C PHE A 26 -5.78 -20.95 3.79
N GLY A 27 -5.94 -20.71 5.10
CA GLY A 27 -7.22 -20.79 5.81
C GLY A 27 -8.27 -19.79 5.30
N GLY A 28 -7.84 -18.65 4.72
CA GLY A 28 -8.71 -17.67 4.05
C GLY A 28 -9.00 -17.96 2.58
N SER A 29 -8.49 -19.06 2.01
CA SER A 29 -8.64 -19.38 0.59
C SER A 29 -9.87 -20.22 0.27
N TRP A 30 -10.44 -20.05 -0.91
CA TRP A 30 -11.50 -20.93 -1.43
C TRP A 30 -11.07 -22.39 -1.53
N SER A 31 -9.79 -22.62 -1.81
CA SER A 31 -9.23 -23.98 -1.87
C SER A 31 -9.30 -24.70 -0.52
N PHE A 32 -9.02 -23.98 0.58
CA PHE A 32 -9.17 -24.52 1.92
C PHE A 32 -10.62 -24.91 2.21
N ILE A 33 -11.57 -24.05 1.87
CA ILE A 33 -13.00 -24.29 2.10
C ILE A 33 -13.44 -25.56 1.36
N ILE A 34 -13.07 -25.72 0.10
CA ILE A 34 -13.44 -26.88 -0.72
C ILE A 34 -12.82 -28.15 -0.13
N VAL A 35 -11.52 -28.14 0.18
CA VAL A 35 -10.80 -29.28 0.76
C VAL A 35 -11.41 -29.66 2.12
N PHE A 36 -11.71 -28.66 2.95
CA PHE A 36 -12.28 -28.88 4.28
C PHE A 36 -13.66 -29.51 4.23
N PHE A 37 -14.57 -29.00 3.41
CA PHE A 37 -15.89 -29.58 3.24
C PHE A 37 -15.83 -30.97 2.60
N SER A 38 -14.92 -31.18 1.63
CA SER A 38 -14.69 -32.50 1.05
C SER A 38 -14.21 -33.51 2.09
N PHE A 39 -13.30 -33.08 2.98
CA PHE A 39 -12.82 -33.93 4.08
C PHE A 39 -13.97 -34.33 5.03
N ILE A 40 -14.81 -33.39 5.43
CA ILE A 40 -15.98 -33.66 6.29
C ILE A 40 -16.93 -34.64 5.58
N ALA A 41 -17.24 -34.42 4.31
CA ALA A 41 -18.15 -35.28 3.55
C ALA A 41 -17.60 -36.71 3.44
N ILE A 42 -16.31 -36.86 3.13
CA ILE A 42 -15.64 -38.15 3.05
C ILE A 42 -15.66 -38.85 4.41
N TRP A 43 -15.35 -38.10 5.51
CA TRP A 43 -15.39 -38.63 6.87
C TRP A 43 -16.77 -39.20 7.22
N MET A 44 -17.81 -38.45 6.95
CA MET A 44 -19.19 -38.87 7.19
C MET A 44 -19.57 -40.10 6.36
N ILE A 45 -19.27 -40.10 5.04
CA ILE A 45 -19.56 -41.23 4.17
C ILE A 45 -18.84 -42.50 4.63
N MET A 46 -17.55 -42.40 4.96
CA MET A 46 -16.78 -43.52 5.44
C MET A 46 -17.38 -44.12 6.74
N ASN A 47 -17.79 -43.28 7.68
CA ASN A 47 -18.36 -43.75 8.94
C ASN A 47 -19.77 -44.34 8.77
N ILE A 48 -20.55 -43.90 7.79
CA ILE A 48 -21.86 -44.50 7.45
C ILE A 48 -21.66 -45.82 6.73
N TRP A 49 -20.68 -45.96 5.83
CA TRP A 49 -20.44 -47.18 5.06
C TRP A 49 -19.83 -48.29 5.92
N LEU A 50 -19.02 -47.94 6.95
CA LEU A 50 -18.44 -48.88 7.90
C LEU A 50 -19.39 -49.25 9.05
N LEU A 51 -20.67 -49.39 8.79
CA LEU A 51 -21.73 -49.63 9.78
C LEU A 51 -21.49 -50.79 10.77
N ILE A 52 -20.57 -51.73 10.50
CA ILE A 52 -20.25 -52.87 11.38
C ILE A 52 -19.13 -52.53 12.37
N LYS A 53 -18.25 -51.56 12.05
CA LYS A 53 -17.19 -51.04 12.93
C LYS A 53 -16.91 -49.55 12.60
N SER A 54 -17.92 -48.68 12.78
CA SER A 54 -17.72 -47.25 12.62
C SER A 54 -16.68 -46.77 13.62
N PHE A 55 -15.64 -46.09 13.11
CA PHE A 55 -14.55 -45.54 13.90
C PHE A 55 -15.03 -44.36 14.77
N ASP A 56 -15.97 -43.56 14.23
CA ASP A 56 -16.57 -42.42 14.90
C ASP A 56 -18.08 -42.42 14.67
N PRO A 57 -18.87 -43.24 15.42
CA PRO A 57 -20.30 -43.32 15.24
C PRO A 57 -21.00 -42.01 15.60
N PHE A 58 -22.22 -41.82 15.01
CA PHE A 58 -23.05 -40.68 15.39
C PHE A 58 -23.14 -40.58 16.93
N PRO A 59 -22.92 -39.37 17.53
CA PRO A 59 -22.89 -38.05 16.96
C PRO A 59 -21.52 -37.49 16.52
N PHE A 60 -20.58 -38.32 16.05
CA PHE A 60 -19.27 -37.90 15.51
C PHE A 60 -18.42 -37.14 16.54
N ILE A 61 -18.21 -37.72 17.70
CA ILE A 61 -17.51 -37.10 18.84
C ILE A 61 -16.06 -36.79 18.50
N LEU A 62 -15.37 -37.70 17.81
CA LEU A 62 -13.98 -37.51 17.41
C LEU A 62 -13.86 -36.40 16.36
N LEU A 63 -14.74 -36.38 15.36
CA LEU A 63 -14.77 -35.29 14.36
C LEU A 63 -15.02 -33.93 15.03
N ASN A 64 -15.99 -33.86 15.96
CA ASN A 64 -16.28 -32.62 16.69
C ASN A 64 -15.09 -32.17 17.54
N LEU A 65 -14.37 -33.09 18.18
CA LEU A 65 -13.17 -32.77 18.95
C LEU A 65 -12.07 -32.20 18.06
N ILE A 66 -11.79 -32.85 16.90
CA ILE A 66 -10.79 -32.38 15.94
C ILE A 66 -11.14 -30.98 15.41
N LEU A 67 -12.39 -30.75 15.00
CA LEU A 67 -12.84 -29.47 14.50
C LEU A 67 -12.76 -28.36 15.56
N SER A 68 -13.10 -28.69 16.83
CA SER A 68 -13.01 -27.75 17.94
C SER A 68 -11.56 -27.36 18.26
N CYS A 69 -10.64 -28.33 18.26
CA CYS A 69 -9.21 -28.05 18.43
C CYS A 69 -8.66 -27.22 17.28
N LEU A 70 -9.04 -27.52 16.05
CA LEU A 70 -8.63 -26.76 14.87
C LEU A 70 -9.12 -25.32 14.95
N ALA A 71 -10.39 -25.11 15.28
CA ALA A 71 -10.98 -23.76 15.45
C ALA A 71 -10.28 -22.96 16.56
N ALA A 72 -9.97 -23.60 17.69
CA ALA A 72 -9.28 -22.95 18.80
C ALA A 72 -7.85 -22.49 18.46
N ILE A 73 -7.15 -23.21 17.59
CA ILE A 73 -5.80 -22.86 17.15
C ILE A 73 -5.83 -21.83 16.01
N GLN A 74 -6.81 -21.91 15.12
CA GLN A 74 -6.90 -21.06 13.93
C GLN A 74 -7.10 -19.59 14.29
N ALA A 75 -7.92 -19.27 15.29
CA ALA A 75 -8.22 -17.91 15.69
C ALA A 75 -6.98 -17.12 16.15
N PRO A 76 -6.13 -17.60 17.06
CA PRO A 76 -4.90 -16.88 17.43
C PRO A 76 -3.89 -16.74 16.28
N ILE A 77 -3.81 -17.73 15.38
CA ILE A 77 -2.92 -17.67 14.21
C ILE A 77 -3.36 -16.54 13.27
N ILE A 78 -4.66 -16.42 13.00
CA ILE A 78 -5.20 -15.35 12.18
C ILE A 78 -4.95 -13.98 12.84
N MET A 79 -5.17 -13.89 14.15
CA MET A 79 -4.94 -12.64 14.89
C MET A 79 -3.47 -12.19 14.83
N MET A 80 -2.51 -13.12 14.98
CA MET A 80 -1.09 -12.80 14.83
C MET A 80 -0.75 -12.30 13.43
N SER A 81 -1.31 -12.92 12.38
CA SER A 81 -1.13 -12.47 11.00
C SER A 81 -1.74 -11.10 10.75
N GLN A 82 -2.94 -10.83 11.29
CA GLN A 82 -3.61 -9.53 11.18
C GLN A 82 -2.82 -8.42 11.88
N ASN A 83 -2.37 -8.63 13.12
CA ASN A 83 -1.58 -7.65 13.86
C ASN A 83 -0.30 -7.28 13.11
N ARG A 84 0.33 -8.26 12.47
CA ARG A 84 1.52 -8.00 11.68
C ARG A 84 1.21 -7.24 10.40
N GLN A 85 0.12 -7.56 9.73
CA GLN A 85 -0.32 -6.80 8.55
C GLN A 85 -0.59 -5.34 8.92
N GLU A 86 -1.24 -5.09 10.05
CA GLU A 86 -1.48 -3.75 10.57
C GLU A 86 -0.18 -2.99 10.86
N GLN A 87 0.82 -3.65 11.44
CA GLN A 87 2.14 -3.03 11.65
C GLN A 87 2.82 -2.64 10.33
N LYS A 88 2.77 -3.51 9.32
CA LYS A 88 3.30 -3.22 7.98
C LYS A 88 2.58 -2.04 7.33
N ASP A 89 1.26 -2.02 7.42
CA ASP A 89 0.45 -0.95 6.84
C ASP A 89 0.70 0.39 7.54
N ARG A 90 0.90 0.37 8.85
CA ARG A 90 1.31 1.55 9.62
C ARG A 90 2.68 2.08 9.18
N GLN A 91 3.67 1.21 9.02
CA GLN A 91 5.00 1.62 8.55
C GLN A 91 4.95 2.20 7.14
N ARG A 92 4.16 1.61 6.24
CA ARG A 92 3.92 2.15 4.90
C ARG A 92 3.27 3.53 4.97
N GLY A 93 2.23 3.68 5.79
CA GLY A 93 1.56 4.96 5.97
C GLY A 93 2.50 6.07 6.49
N GLU A 94 3.39 5.77 7.42
CA GLU A 94 4.40 6.72 7.92
C GLU A 94 5.41 7.10 6.82
N HIS A 95 5.81 6.15 5.99
CA HIS A 95 6.71 6.39 4.87
C HIS A 95 6.05 7.25 3.78
N ASP A 96 4.82 6.92 3.40
CA ASP A 96 4.04 7.66 2.41
C ASP A 96 3.77 9.10 2.87
N TYR A 97 3.49 9.29 4.16
CA TYR A 97 3.36 10.63 4.76
C TYR A 97 4.66 11.45 4.61
N LYS A 98 5.82 10.85 4.88
CA LYS A 98 7.12 11.53 4.73
C LYS A 98 7.41 11.91 3.27
N ILE A 99 7.07 11.03 2.32
CA ILE A 99 7.22 11.31 0.89
C ILE A 99 6.31 12.46 0.47
N ASN A 100 5.04 12.42 0.87
CA ASN A 100 4.07 13.47 0.55
C ASN A 100 4.48 14.83 1.13
N LEU A 101 4.94 14.85 2.39
CA LEU A 101 5.45 16.08 3.01
C LEU A 101 6.66 16.65 2.25
N LYS A 102 7.59 15.79 1.82
CA LYS A 102 8.73 16.22 1.02
C LYS A 102 8.29 16.79 -0.33
N ALA A 103 7.36 16.13 -1.01
CA ALA A 103 6.82 16.59 -2.29
C ALA A 103 6.10 17.94 -2.15
N GLU A 104 5.34 18.14 -1.07
CA GLU A 104 4.68 19.42 -0.77
C GLU A 104 5.68 20.56 -0.57
N LEU A 105 6.77 20.30 0.18
CA LEU A 105 7.84 21.28 0.37
C LEU A 105 8.56 21.60 -0.94
N GLU A 106 8.82 20.61 -1.79
CA GLU A 106 9.44 20.83 -3.10
C GLU A 106 8.54 21.65 -4.04
N ILE A 107 7.24 21.37 -4.04
CA ILE A 107 6.25 22.16 -4.81
C ILE A 107 6.19 23.60 -4.32
N LYS A 108 6.20 23.83 -3.00
CA LYS A 108 6.22 25.18 -2.42
C LYS A 108 7.47 25.96 -2.84
N LEU A 109 8.64 25.34 -2.73
CA LEU A 109 9.91 25.94 -3.18
C LEU A 109 9.92 26.24 -4.67
N LEU A 110 9.31 25.37 -5.49
CA LEU A 110 9.19 25.58 -6.93
C LEU A 110 8.26 26.77 -7.24
N SER A 111 7.14 26.88 -6.54
CA SER A 111 6.23 28.03 -6.66
C SER A 111 6.93 29.35 -6.32
N GLU A 112 7.65 29.41 -5.21
CA GLU A 112 8.42 30.60 -4.82
C GLU A 112 9.49 30.99 -5.87
N LYS A 113 10.17 30.01 -6.46
CA LYS A 113 11.13 30.26 -7.56
C LYS A 113 10.45 30.80 -8.80
N ILE A 114 9.28 30.25 -9.16
CA ILE A 114 8.52 30.71 -10.33
C ILE A 114 8.06 32.16 -10.11
N ASP A 115 7.53 32.49 -8.94
CA ASP A 115 7.10 33.85 -8.61
C ASP A 115 8.28 34.84 -8.69
N HIS A 116 9.43 34.47 -8.14
CA HIS A 116 10.64 35.29 -8.23
C HIS A 116 11.11 35.49 -9.67
N LEU A 117 11.04 34.45 -10.51
CA LEU A 117 11.40 34.55 -11.94
C LEU A 117 10.42 35.46 -12.70
N LEU A 118 9.10 35.36 -12.45
CA LEU A 118 8.07 36.16 -13.06
C LEU A 118 8.24 37.65 -12.73
N VAL A 119 8.49 37.97 -11.46
CA VAL A 119 8.75 39.34 -11.02
C VAL A 119 9.99 39.94 -11.73
N ASN A 120 11.10 39.18 -11.76
CA ASN A 120 12.32 39.62 -12.40
C ASN A 120 12.18 39.79 -13.93
N GLN A 121 11.48 38.87 -14.60
CA GLN A 121 11.22 38.97 -16.01
C GLN A 121 10.34 40.17 -16.35
N ASN A 122 9.27 40.38 -15.59
CA ASN A 122 8.39 41.57 -15.79
C ASN A 122 9.17 42.84 -15.58
N LYS A 123 10.03 42.96 -14.59
CA LYS A 123 10.88 44.14 -14.38
C LYS A 123 11.79 44.40 -15.58
N LYS A 124 12.48 43.37 -16.09
CA LYS A 124 13.32 43.51 -17.29
C LYS A 124 12.54 43.89 -18.53
N LEU A 125 11.32 43.34 -18.70
CA LEU A 125 10.47 43.72 -19.83
C LEU A 125 10.06 45.21 -19.77
N LEU A 126 9.72 45.72 -18.58
CA LEU A 126 9.42 47.16 -18.41
C LEU A 126 10.64 48.01 -18.70
N GLU A 127 11.84 47.67 -18.22
CA GLU A 127 13.08 48.41 -18.54
C GLU A 127 13.35 48.43 -20.04
N ILE A 128 13.13 47.33 -20.77
CA ILE A 128 13.29 47.26 -22.22
C ILE A 128 12.24 48.13 -22.92
N GLN A 129 10.98 48.12 -22.47
CA GLN A 129 9.93 48.97 -23.01
C GLN A 129 10.23 50.44 -22.84
N ASP A 130 10.71 50.85 -21.68
CA ASP A 130 11.12 52.24 -21.43
C ASP A 130 12.23 52.68 -22.41
N VAL A 131 13.29 51.88 -22.55
CA VAL A 131 14.38 52.17 -23.52
C VAL A 131 13.86 52.22 -24.96
N GLN A 132 12.95 51.34 -25.37
CA GLN A 132 12.36 51.40 -26.71
C GLN A 132 11.51 52.65 -26.92
N THR A 133 10.77 53.08 -25.93
CA THR A 133 9.94 54.27 -25.98
C THR A 133 10.81 55.53 -26.13
N ASP A 134 11.88 55.66 -25.34
CA ASP A 134 12.84 56.75 -25.44
C ASP A 134 13.49 56.80 -26.82
N TYR A 135 13.90 55.65 -27.34
CA TYR A 135 14.48 55.59 -28.68
C TYR A 135 13.51 56.01 -29.79
N LEU A 136 12.25 55.61 -29.71
CA LEU A 136 11.19 56.03 -30.64
C LEU A 136 10.91 57.52 -30.56
N GLU A 137 10.91 58.13 -29.39
CA GLU A 137 10.76 59.56 -29.20
C GLU A 137 11.91 60.32 -29.85
N ASP A 138 13.14 59.90 -29.69
CA ASP A 138 14.30 60.52 -30.29
C ASP A 138 14.30 60.43 -31.83
N LEU A 139 13.93 59.27 -32.38
CA LEU A 139 13.72 59.07 -33.80
C LEU A 139 12.61 60.09 -34.37
N MET A 140 11.50 60.20 -33.64
CA MET A 140 10.45 61.12 -34.03
C MET A 140 10.91 62.57 -33.99
N LYS A 141 11.73 63.02 -33.05
CA LYS A 141 12.34 64.36 -32.98
C LYS A 141 13.27 64.60 -34.17
N GLU A 142 14.12 63.62 -34.54
CA GLU A 142 15.01 63.72 -35.70
C GLU A 142 14.25 63.86 -37.04
N ILE A 143 13.18 63.10 -37.23
CA ILE A 143 12.34 63.16 -38.42
C ILE A 143 11.64 64.54 -38.52
N LYS A 144 11.14 65.09 -37.41
CA LYS A 144 10.56 66.43 -37.36
C LYS A 144 11.57 67.53 -37.68
N ARG A 145 12.86 67.32 -37.32
CA ARG A 145 13.94 68.31 -37.59
C ARG A 145 14.41 68.31 -39.03
N LYS A 146 14.21 67.21 -39.76
CA LYS A 146 14.59 67.10 -41.21
C LYS A 146 13.49 67.50 -42.16
N LYS A 147 12.30 67.83 -41.67
CA LYS A 147 11.16 68.33 -42.44
C LYS A 147 10.98 69.84 -42.26
#